data_3cad8d0a8ca4169358f5b8a734170246
#
_entry.id   3cad8d0a8ca4169358f5b8a734170246
#
_cell.length_a   1.000
_cell.length_b   1.000
_cell.length_c   1.000
_cell.angle_alpha   90.00
_cell.angle_beta   90.00
_cell.angle_gamma   90.00
#
_symmetry.space_group_name_H-M   'P 1'
#
loop_
_entity.id
_entity.type
_entity.pdbx_description
1 polymer ?
#
loop_
_entity_poly.entity_id
_entity_poly.type
_entity_poly.pdbx_seq_one_letter_code
_entity_poly.pdbx_strand_id
1 'polypeptide(L)'
;KWGYDQDADAVVWNYRWSETKEDGSQLHYYTENEGSSPAIVRKMSDPAENSANTYQWDGTDVYEYRYAELLLNLAECYAATGDISNSVKTIGEIRARVGIPASNNYGLGTITDKNEAIKACLRERQVELAYEGKRYWDLWRWMLYNDDASDNNTTCTTLGIEPLNGTARVGKYLQVKDYDGKADPLASVIADFEPVDVDNAADLQAEMNRLGEFWSQHFVLEDRETPVDNVNGQEAVISWQENYYLSGLPSNVL
;
A
#
# COMPACT_ATOMS: atom_id res chain seq x y z
N LYS A 1 -5.30 8.13 13.57
CA LYS A 1 -6.29 7.26 14.22
C LYS A 1 -6.25 5.93 13.47
N TRP A 2 -5.97 4.83 14.17
CA TRP A 2 -5.79 3.50 13.57
C TRP A 2 -7.06 2.67 13.53
N GLY A 3 -8.03 3.06 14.21
CA GLY A 3 -9.35 2.56 14.34
C GLY A 3 -10.04 3.35 15.41
N TYR A 4 -11.32 3.43 15.34
CA TYR A 4 -12.10 4.23 16.24
C TYR A 4 -13.15 3.32 16.88
N ASP A 5 -13.05 3.12 18.18
CA ASP A 5 -14.14 2.52 18.93
C ASP A 5 -15.18 3.62 19.18
N GLN A 6 -16.27 3.52 18.48
CA GLN A 6 -17.32 4.53 18.50
C GLN A 6 -18.00 4.70 19.86
N ASP A 7 -18.06 3.60 20.61
CA ASP A 7 -18.73 3.62 21.92
C ASP A 7 -17.83 4.22 23.01
N ALA A 8 -16.53 4.21 22.81
CA ALA A 8 -15.54 4.64 23.79
C ALA A 8 -14.73 5.88 23.37
N ASP A 9 -14.92 6.41 22.16
CA ASP A 9 -14.08 7.48 21.59
C ASP A 9 -12.57 7.16 21.68
N ALA A 10 -12.25 5.88 21.54
CA ALA A 10 -10.92 5.35 21.78
C ALA A 10 -10.19 5.01 20.49
N VAL A 11 -8.86 5.06 20.54
CA VAL A 11 -8.02 4.57 19.45
C VAL A 11 -7.83 3.07 19.61
N VAL A 12 -8.17 2.33 18.57
CA VAL A 12 -7.92 0.90 18.51
C VAL A 12 -6.52 0.66 17.99
N TRP A 13 -5.71 -0.01 18.79
CA TRP A 13 -4.38 -0.46 18.41
C TRP A 13 -4.47 -1.87 17.84
N ASN A 14 -3.87 -2.07 16.68
CA ASN A 14 -3.88 -3.35 16.01
C ASN A 14 -2.46 -3.71 15.55
N TYR A 15 -1.82 -4.60 16.26
CA TYR A 15 -0.48 -5.08 16.00
C TYR A 15 -0.34 -6.52 16.48
N ARG A 16 0.76 -7.14 16.11
CA ARG A 16 1.08 -8.49 16.54
C ARG A 16 2.52 -8.59 17.02
N TRP A 17 2.76 -9.61 17.79
CA TRP A 17 4.09 -10.03 18.21
C TRP A 17 4.23 -11.54 18.06
N SER A 18 5.45 -12.05 18.03
CA SER A 18 5.72 -13.47 17.96
C SER A 18 6.84 -13.88 18.89
N GLU A 19 6.77 -15.09 19.36
CA GLU A 19 7.82 -15.72 20.15
C GLU A 19 8.26 -17.01 19.44
N THR A 20 9.56 -17.32 19.51
CA THR A 20 10.10 -18.59 19.05
C THR A 20 10.07 -19.58 20.20
N LYS A 21 9.37 -20.71 20.05
CA LYS A 21 9.33 -21.78 21.04
C LYS A 21 10.64 -22.56 21.08
N GLU A 22 10.83 -23.36 22.14
CA GLU A 22 12.00 -24.23 22.28
C GLU A 22 12.20 -25.20 21.11
N ASP A 23 11.11 -25.63 20.46
CA ASP A 23 11.13 -26.50 19.28
C ASP A 23 11.41 -25.77 17.97
N GLY A 24 11.66 -24.46 18.03
CA GLY A 24 11.92 -23.60 16.88
C GLY A 24 10.67 -23.12 16.12
N SER A 25 9.49 -23.56 16.53
CA SER A 25 8.25 -23.06 15.93
C SER A 25 7.93 -21.65 16.40
N GLN A 26 7.18 -20.91 15.56
CA GLN A 26 6.73 -19.56 15.89
C GLN A 26 5.31 -19.61 16.47
N LEU A 27 5.11 -18.92 17.58
CA LEU A 27 3.81 -18.63 18.12
C LEU A 27 3.50 -17.15 17.89
N HIS A 28 2.35 -16.86 17.29
CA HIS A 28 1.91 -15.52 17.01
C HIS A 28 0.79 -15.09 17.95
N TYR A 29 0.88 -13.87 18.42
CA TYR A 29 -0.12 -13.21 19.23
C TYR A 29 -0.62 -11.97 18.51
N TYR A 30 -1.84 -11.56 18.82
CA TYR A 30 -2.49 -10.38 18.25
C TYR A 30 -3.15 -9.58 19.37
N THR A 31 -3.35 -8.30 19.15
CA THR A 31 -4.25 -7.50 19.97
C THR A 31 -5.70 -7.96 19.75
N GLU A 32 -6.64 -7.39 20.47
CA GLU A 32 -8.03 -7.88 20.58
C GLU A 32 -8.75 -8.18 19.25
N ASN A 33 -8.30 -7.59 18.15
CA ASN A 33 -8.88 -7.79 16.82
C ASN A 33 -7.97 -8.64 15.91
N GLU A 34 -7.85 -9.91 16.21
CA GLU A 34 -6.94 -10.84 15.51
C GLU A 34 -7.05 -10.87 13.97
N GLY A 35 -8.19 -10.59 13.42
CA GLY A 35 -8.41 -10.58 11.96
C GLY A 35 -8.17 -9.24 11.29
N SER A 36 -7.83 -8.20 12.03
CA SER A 36 -7.76 -6.85 11.49
C SER A 36 -6.37 -6.50 10.97
N SER A 37 -6.32 -5.72 9.91
CA SER A 37 -5.07 -5.15 9.41
C SER A 37 -4.53 -4.09 10.37
N PRO A 38 -3.20 -3.96 10.54
CA PRO A 38 -2.61 -2.85 11.30
C PRO A 38 -2.83 -1.49 10.63
N ALA A 39 -3.33 -1.46 9.41
CA ALA A 39 -3.68 -0.25 8.69
C ALA A 39 -5.11 -0.34 8.18
N ILE A 40 -5.85 0.76 8.31
CA ILE A 40 -7.25 0.87 7.90
C ILE A 40 -7.32 1.81 6.69
N VAL A 41 -8.12 1.44 5.70
CA VAL A 41 -8.38 2.28 4.54
C VAL A 41 -9.39 3.35 4.94
N ARG A 42 -8.94 4.61 4.96
CA ARG A 42 -9.81 5.77 5.18
C ARG A 42 -10.41 6.32 3.88
N LYS A 43 -9.77 6.03 2.76
CA LYS A 43 -10.22 6.47 1.45
C LYS A 43 -11.63 5.93 1.17
N MET A 44 -12.50 6.75 0.59
CA MET A 44 -13.90 6.42 0.32
C MET A 44 -14.72 6.12 1.59
N SER A 45 -14.40 6.82 2.68
CA SER A 45 -15.14 6.75 3.93
C SER A 45 -15.28 8.15 4.51
N ASP A 46 -16.48 8.50 4.96
CA ASP A 46 -16.71 9.73 5.70
C ASP A 46 -16.67 9.43 7.21
N PRO A 47 -15.62 9.89 7.92
CA PRO A 47 -15.51 9.65 9.35
C PRO A 47 -16.61 10.30 10.18
N ALA A 48 -17.25 11.35 9.68
CA ALA A 48 -18.33 12.03 10.38
C ALA A 48 -19.64 11.23 10.36
N GLU A 49 -19.86 10.49 9.26
CA GLU A 49 -21.06 9.66 9.08
C GLU A 49 -20.82 8.18 9.47
N ASN A 50 -19.58 7.83 9.79
CA ASN A 50 -19.17 6.45 10.02
C ASN A 50 -19.49 6.02 11.47
N SER A 51 -20.76 5.80 11.76
CA SER A 51 -21.23 5.28 13.05
C SER A 51 -21.62 3.80 12.96
N ALA A 52 -21.70 3.11 14.09
CA ALA A 52 -22.12 1.71 14.15
C ALA A 52 -23.48 1.45 13.48
N ASN A 53 -24.33 2.49 13.41
CA ASN A 53 -25.66 2.41 12.84
C ASN A 53 -25.74 2.95 11.40
N THR A 54 -24.73 3.69 10.94
CA THR A 54 -24.80 4.43 9.66
C THR A 54 -23.71 4.04 8.67
N TYR A 55 -22.71 3.21 9.04
CA TYR A 55 -21.62 2.83 8.14
C TYR A 55 -22.10 2.19 6.82
N GLN A 56 -23.25 1.54 6.81
CA GLN A 56 -23.86 0.95 5.61
C GLN A 56 -24.53 2.00 4.69
N TRP A 57 -24.68 3.22 5.17
CA TRP A 57 -25.36 4.31 4.49
C TRP A 57 -24.40 5.48 4.22
N ASP A 58 -23.11 5.23 4.31
CA ASP A 58 -22.08 6.21 3.97
C ASP A 58 -22.32 6.68 2.53
N GLY A 59 -22.58 7.98 2.38
CA GLY A 59 -22.86 8.63 1.10
C GLY A 59 -21.59 9.02 0.33
N THR A 60 -20.43 8.50 0.73
CA THR A 60 -19.16 8.82 0.06
C THR A 60 -19.16 8.31 -1.38
N ASP A 61 -18.88 9.21 -2.31
CA ASP A 61 -18.81 8.87 -3.73
C ASP A 61 -17.63 7.94 -4.03
N VAL A 62 -17.88 6.91 -4.82
CA VAL A 62 -16.83 6.08 -5.42
C VAL A 62 -16.42 6.72 -6.74
N TYR A 63 -15.16 7.15 -6.81
CA TYR A 63 -14.65 7.81 -8.01
C TYR A 63 -14.35 6.81 -9.12
N GLU A 64 -15.09 6.89 -10.22
CA GLU A 64 -14.73 6.20 -11.46
C GLU A 64 -13.46 6.84 -12.07
N TYR A 65 -13.42 8.17 -12.06
CA TYR A 65 -12.32 8.97 -12.60
C TYR A 65 -12.12 10.23 -11.76
N ARG A 66 -10.87 10.62 -11.53
CA ARG A 66 -10.55 11.88 -10.83
C ARG A 66 -9.34 12.58 -11.44
N TYR A 67 -9.21 13.86 -11.16
CA TYR A 67 -8.20 14.73 -11.77
C TYR A 67 -6.76 14.23 -11.58
N ALA A 68 -6.43 13.64 -10.41
CA ALA A 68 -5.11 13.06 -10.18
C ALA A 68 -4.77 11.92 -11.16
N GLU A 69 -5.75 11.10 -11.55
CA GLU A 69 -5.52 10.08 -12.58
C GLU A 69 -5.24 10.68 -13.94
N LEU A 70 -5.93 11.77 -14.32
CA LEU A 70 -5.66 12.48 -15.58
C LEU A 70 -4.25 13.08 -15.59
N LEU A 71 -3.81 13.66 -14.48
CA LEU A 71 -2.44 14.17 -14.35
C LEU A 71 -1.42 13.04 -14.48
N LEU A 72 -1.65 11.90 -13.85
CA LEU A 72 -0.74 10.75 -13.94
C LEU A 72 -0.72 10.13 -15.34
N ASN A 73 -1.86 10.09 -16.03
CA ASN A 73 -1.90 9.67 -17.43
C ASN A 73 -1.09 10.64 -18.32
N LEU A 74 -1.21 11.95 -18.07
CA LEU A 74 -0.44 12.97 -18.78
C LEU A 74 1.06 12.84 -18.48
N ALA A 75 1.44 12.65 -17.22
CA ALA A 75 2.83 12.45 -16.81
C ALA A 75 3.44 11.23 -17.49
N GLU A 76 2.69 10.13 -17.61
CA GLU A 76 3.13 8.94 -18.32
C GLU A 76 3.31 9.17 -19.82
N CYS A 77 2.40 9.93 -20.45
CA CYS A 77 2.56 10.34 -21.85
C CYS A 77 3.81 11.19 -22.07
N TYR A 78 4.09 12.15 -21.19
CA TYR A 78 5.33 12.92 -21.24
C TYR A 78 6.56 12.04 -21.11
N ALA A 79 6.57 11.12 -20.13
CA ALA A 79 7.67 10.18 -19.95
C ALA A 79 7.89 9.31 -21.20
N ALA A 80 6.82 8.75 -21.77
CA ALA A 80 6.88 7.88 -22.94
C ALA A 80 7.42 8.61 -24.19
N THR A 81 7.13 9.91 -24.32
CA THR A 81 7.63 10.74 -25.42
C THR A 81 9.01 11.34 -25.15
N GLY A 82 9.60 11.09 -23.99
CA GLY A 82 10.92 11.59 -23.61
C GLY A 82 10.92 13.00 -23.02
N ASP A 83 9.76 13.59 -22.76
CA ASP A 83 9.63 14.88 -22.07
C ASP A 83 9.68 14.68 -20.55
N ILE A 84 10.86 14.34 -20.05
CA ILE A 84 11.10 14.00 -18.64
C ILE A 84 10.76 15.17 -17.73
N SER A 85 11.10 16.39 -18.16
CA SER A 85 10.86 17.60 -17.37
C SER A 85 9.38 17.82 -17.06
N ASN A 86 8.52 17.72 -18.06
CA ASN A 86 7.08 17.86 -17.86
C ASN A 86 6.47 16.67 -17.13
N SER A 87 6.98 15.45 -17.34
CA SER A 87 6.57 14.28 -16.56
C SER A 87 6.81 14.50 -15.07
N VAL A 88 8.03 14.84 -14.67
CA VAL A 88 8.42 15.11 -13.28
C VAL A 88 7.61 16.24 -12.66
N LYS A 89 7.43 17.34 -13.43
CA LYS A 89 6.62 18.48 -12.99
C LYS A 89 5.17 18.07 -12.70
N THR A 90 4.57 17.28 -13.58
CA THR A 90 3.17 16.86 -13.46
C THR A 90 2.98 15.90 -12.27
N ILE A 91 3.90 14.96 -12.03
CA ILE A 91 3.92 14.17 -10.81
C ILE A 91 4.08 15.08 -9.58
N GLY A 92 4.93 16.09 -9.70
CA GLY A 92 5.19 17.08 -8.65
C GLY A 92 3.94 17.85 -8.22
N GLU A 93 2.99 18.12 -9.12
CA GLU A 93 1.72 18.78 -8.77
C GLU A 93 0.90 17.93 -7.77
N ILE A 94 0.89 16.62 -7.94
CA ILE A 94 0.22 15.69 -7.02
C ILE A 94 0.92 15.69 -5.67
N ARG A 95 2.24 15.58 -5.67
CA ARG A 95 3.08 15.57 -4.47
C ARG A 95 3.01 16.87 -3.69
N ALA A 96 2.98 18.02 -4.39
CA ALA A 96 2.80 19.33 -3.78
C ALA A 96 1.47 19.45 -3.04
N ARG A 97 0.41 18.87 -3.57
CA ARG A 97 -0.93 18.86 -2.94
C ARG A 97 -0.90 18.25 -1.52
N VAL A 98 -0.07 17.24 -1.31
CA VAL A 98 0.09 16.58 -0.01
C VAL A 98 1.25 17.15 0.82
N GLY A 99 1.76 18.33 0.46
CA GLY A 99 2.77 19.05 1.24
C GLY A 99 4.22 18.64 0.97
N ILE A 100 4.50 17.80 -0.03
CA ILE A 100 5.88 17.47 -0.38
C ILE A 100 6.53 18.68 -1.06
N PRO A 101 7.66 19.20 -0.53
CA PRO A 101 8.30 20.38 -1.08
C PRO A 101 8.91 20.13 -2.46
N ALA A 102 9.04 21.20 -3.25
CA ALA A 102 9.61 21.13 -4.61
C ALA A 102 11.10 20.75 -4.66
N SER A 103 11.79 20.82 -3.51
CA SER A 103 13.19 20.41 -3.43
C SER A 103 13.39 18.96 -3.86
N ASN A 104 14.52 18.67 -4.49
CA ASN A 104 14.86 17.35 -4.99
C ASN A 104 13.75 16.75 -5.89
N ASN A 105 13.20 17.56 -6.79
CA ASN A 105 12.09 17.18 -7.68
C ASN A 105 10.90 16.58 -6.91
N TYR A 106 10.43 17.25 -5.88
CA TYR A 106 9.35 16.76 -5.01
C TYR A 106 9.68 15.40 -4.38
N GLY A 107 10.94 15.16 -4.04
CA GLY A 107 11.42 13.91 -3.47
C GLY A 107 11.55 12.74 -4.47
N LEU A 108 11.41 12.99 -5.76
CA LEU A 108 11.65 11.99 -6.80
C LEU A 108 13.15 11.76 -7.08
N GLY A 109 13.99 12.70 -6.65
CA GLY A 109 15.42 12.65 -6.97
C GLY A 109 15.74 13.07 -8.39
N THR A 110 16.91 12.70 -8.88
CA THR A 110 17.31 12.94 -10.25
C THR A 110 16.73 11.85 -11.16
N ILE A 111 15.99 12.24 -12.17
CA ILE A 111 15.44 11.37 -13.21
C ILE A 111 16.09 11.77 -14.53
N THR A 112 16.79 10.85 -15.18
CA THR A 112 17.66 11.13 -16.32
C THR A 112 17.14 10.58 -17.64
N ASP A 113 16.30 9.57 -17.59
CA ASP A 113 15.77 8.92 -18.79
C ASP A 113 14.27 8.61 -18.70
N LYS A 114 13.70 8.23 -19.84
CA LYS A 114 12.27 7.95 -19.95
C LYS A 114 11.80 6.77 -19.09
N ASN A 115 12.63 5.75 -18.91
CA ASN A 115 12.25 4.55 -18.19
C ASN A 115 12.18 4.85 -16.68
N GLU A 116 13.13 5.64 -16.18
CA GLU A 116 13.06 6.16 -14.81
C GLU A 116 11.82 7.04 -14.60
N ALA A 117 11.47 7.90 -15.57
CA ALA A 117 10.28 8.72 -15.49
C ALA A 117 8.98 7.89 -15.52
N ILE A 118 8.91 6.85 -16.36
CA ILE A 118 7.79 5.91 -16.40
C ILE A 118 7.68 5.16 -15.07
N LYS A 119 8.80 4.64 -14.54
CA LYS A 119 8.85 3.98 -13.24
C LYS A 119 8.33 4.90 -12.12
N ALA A 120 8.79 6.16 -12.10
CA ALA A 120 8.33 7.14 -11.12
C ALA A 120 6.82 7.39 -11.22
N CYS A 121 6.30 7.53 -12.46
CA CYS A 121 4.88 7.69 -12.70
C CYS A 121 4.08 6.47 -12.23
N LEU A 122 4.50 5.26 -12.57
CA LEU A 122 3.82 4.02 -12.15
C LEU A 122 3.84 3.86 -10.63
N ARG A 123 4.93 4.27 -9.97
CA ARG A 123 5.02 4.28 -8.52
C ARG A 123 4.06 5.30 -7.90
N GLU A 124 3.98 6.49 -8.46
CA GLU A 124 3.03 7.49 -7.98
C GLU A 124 1.59 7.05 -8.19
N ARG A 125 1.26 6.46 -9.33
CA ARG A 125 -0.05 5.84 -9.59
C ARG A 125 -0.40 4.79 -8.54
N GLN A 126 0.56 3.93 -8.19
CA GLN A 126 0.36 2.89 -7.16
C GLN A 126 0.01 3.49 -5.80
N VAL A 127 0.62 4.61 -5.43
CA VAL A 127 0.40 5.28 -4.14
C VAL A 127 -0.86 6.14 -4.17
N GLU A 128 -0.95 7.04 -5.14
CA GLU A 128 -2.04 8.02 -5.24
C GLU A 128 -3.39 7.36 -5.51
N LEU A 129 -3.41 6.34 -6.38
CA LEU A 129 -4.63 5.63 -6.79
C LEU A 129 -4.83 4.31 -6.03
N ALA A 130 -4.18 4.15 -4.87
CA ALA A 130 -4.38 2.98 -4.02
C ALA A 130 -5.86 2.79 -3.68
N TYR A 131 -6.33 1.55 -3.73
CA TYR A 131 -7.73 1.14 -3.50
C TYR A 131 -8.76 1.68 -4.50
N GLU A 132 -8.33 2.27 -5.62
CA GLU A 132 -9.23 2.75 -6.69
C GLU A 132 -9.31 1.77 -7.88
N GLY A 133 -8.81 0.55 -7.73
CA GLY A 133 -8.84 -0.50 -8.77
C GLY A 133 -7.87 -0.30 -9.94
N LYS A 134 -7.08 0.81 -9.94
CA LYS A 134 -6.24 1.18 -11.08
C LYS A 134 -4.97 0.36 -11.20
N ARG A 135 -4.41 -0.14 -10.08
CA ARG A 135 -3.14 -0.90 -10.08
C ARG A 135 -3.20 -2.15 -10.94
N TYR A 136 -4.32 -2.88 -10.91
CA TYR A 136 -4.53 -4.07 -11.73
C TYR A 136 -4.30 -3.78 -13.22
N TRP A 137 -4.89 -2.69 -13.72
CA TRP A 137 -4.75 -2.29 -15.11
C TRP A 137 -3.34 -1.81 -15.46
N ASP A 138 -2.65 -1.15 -14.54
CA ASP A 138 -1.25 -0.74 -14.72
C ASP A 138 -0.34 -1.96 -14.87
N LEU A 139 -0.53 -2.98 -14.03
CA LEU A 139 0.24 -4.23 -14.11
C LEU A 139 -0.01 -4.97 -15.42
N TRP A 140 -1.24 -4.93 -15.90
CA TRP A 140 -1.65 -5.60 -17.14
C TRP A 140 -1.12 -4.91 -18.39
N ARG A 141 -1.36 -3.63 -18.53
CA ARG A 141 -0.97 -2.86 -19.72
C ARG A 141 0.54 -2.68 -19.87
N TRP A 142 1.28 -2.74 -18.77
CA TRP A 142 2.73 -2.69 -18.73
C TRP A 142 3.38 -4.08 -18.65
N MET A 143 2.60 -5.16 -18.62
CA MET A 143 3.06 -6.55 -18.54
C MET A 143 4.03 -6.77 -17.36
N LEU A 144 3.66 -6.32 -16.15
CA LEU A 144 4.53 -6.30 -14.97
C LEU A 144 4.38 -7.56 -14.07
N TYR A 145 3.66 -8.58 -14.50
CA TYR A 145 3.52 -9.81 -13.72
C TYR A 145 4.72 -10.74 -13.88
N ASN A 146 5.34 -10.76 -15.04
CA ASN A 146 6.55 -11.54 -15.29
C ASN A 146 7.57 -10.71 -16.07
N ASP A 147 8.78 -11.24 -16.17
CA ASP A 147 9.84 -10.73 -17.01
C ASP A 147 10.54 -11.93 -17.66
N ASP A 148 10.20 -12.24 -18.88
CA ASP A 148 10.74 -13.36 -19.63
C ASP A 148 11.24 -12.93 -21.00
N ALA A 149 12.57 -12.95 -21.16
CA ALA A 149 13.20 -12.56 -22.41
C ALA A 149 12.88 -13.53 -23.57
N SER A 150 12.50 -14.79 -23.27
CA SER A 150 12.11 -15.76 -24.30
C SER A 150 10.81 -15.40 -24.98
N ASP A 151 9.94 -14.68 -24.27
CA ASP A 151 8.65 -14.19 -24.77
C ASP A 151 8.68 -12.70 -25.16
N ASN A 152 9.87 -12.13 -25.25
CA ASN A 152 10.09 -10.71 -25.52
C ASN A 152 9.43 -9.77 -24.49
N ASN A 153 9.12 -10.24 -23.31
CA ASN A 153 8.68 -9.41 -22.19
C ASN A 153 9.85 -9.09 -21.28
N THR A 154 10.51 -7.98 -21.53
CA THR A 154 11.61 -7.47 -20.69
C THR A 154 11.26 -6.13 -20.04
N THR A 155 9.97 -5.87 -19.86
CA THR A 155 9.49 -4.57 -19.37
C THR A 155 9.95 -4.32 -17.94
N CYS A 156 9.87 -5.32 -17.08
CA CYS A 156 10.29 -5.19 -15.68
C CYS A 156 11.80 -4.88 -15.59
N THR A 157 12.64 -5.65 -16.29
CA THR A 157 14.09 -5.38 -16.39
C THR A 157 14.35 -3.97 -16.93
N THR A 158 13.67 -3.58 -18.01
CA THR A 158 13.85 -2.28 -18.66
C THR A 158 13.49 -1.11 -17.74
N LEU A 159 12.42 -1.25 -16.96
CA LEU A 159 11.97 -0.23 -16.01
C LEU A 159 12.66 -0.33 -14.65
N GLY A 160 13.40 -1.41 -14.39
CA GLY A 160 13.96 -1.71 -13.07
C GLY A 160 12.87 -1.86 -12.00
N ILE A 161 11.80 -2.56 -12.34
CA ILE A 161 10.68 -2.91 -11.46
C ILE A 161 10.73 -4.42 -11.23
N GLU A 162 10.60 -4.86 -9.96
CA GLU A 162 10.47 -6.28 -9.67
C GLU A 162 9.17 -6.83 -10.25
N PRO A 163 9.22 -7.95 -11.00
CA PRO A 163 8.01 -8.56 -11.53
C PRO A 163 7.10 -9.05 -10.42
N LEU A 164 5.82 -8.81 -10.57
CA LEU A 164 4.80 -9.29 -9.65
C LEU A 164 4.33 -10.70 -10.07
N ASN A 165 5.29 -11.58 -10.33
CA ASN A 165 4.98 -12.93 -10.76
C ASN A 165 4.12 -13.67 -9.73
N GLY A 166 3.19 -14.45 -10.20
CA GLY A 166 2.21 -15.13 -9.38
C GLY A 166 2.70 -16.45 -8.80
N THR A 167 3.93 -16.53 -8.31
CA THR A 167 4.41 -17.74 -7.62
C THR A 167 4.27 -17.65 -6.11
N ALA A 168 4.13 -16.42 -5.59
CA ALA A 168 3.91 -16.19 -4.18
C ALA A 168 3.28 -14.80 -3.95
N ARG A 169 2.62 -14.64 -2.81
CA ARG A 169 2.24 -13.32 -2.30
C ARG A 169 3.28 -12.82 -1.33
N VAL A 170 3.79 -11.63 -1.59
CA VAL A 170 4.64 -10.92 -0.65
C VAL A 170 3.81 -9.89 0.11
N GLY A 171 3.67 -10.09 1.41
CA GLY A 171 2.99 -9.17 2.32
C GLY A 171 3.97 -8.47 3.23
N LYS A 172 3.69 -7.21 3.56
CA LYS A 172 4.40 -6.47 4.60
C LYS A 172 3.64 -6.61 5.91
N TYR A 173 4.34 -7.05 6.95
CA TYR A 173 3.76 -7.25 8.28
C TYR A 173 4.47 -6.37 9.29
N LEU A 174 3.69 -5.73 10.13
CA LEU A 174 4.19 -4.92 11.23
C LEU A 174 4.35 -5.81 12.46
N GLN A 175 5.58 -6.02 12.85
CA GLN A 175 5.95 -6.88 13.96
C GLN A 175 6.54 -6.06 15.10
N VAL A 176 6.14 -6.31 16.35
CA VAL A 176 6.76 -5.69 17.52
C VAL A 176 8.16 -6.25 17.71
N LYS A 177 9.12 -5.36 17.99
CA LYS A 177 10.52 -5.72 18.24
C LYS A 177 10.71 -6.36 19.61
N ASP A 178 11.76 -7.16 19.71
CA ASP A 178 12.39 -7.61 20.96
C ASP A 178 11.41 -8.25 21.96
N TYR A 179 10.42 -8.94 21.42
CA TYR A 179 9.47 -9.66 22.26
C TYR A 179 10.04 -11.00 22.69
N ASP A 180 10.02 -11.27 23.99
CA ASP A 180 10.57 -12.47 24.62
C ASP A 180 9.59 -13.20 25.56
N GLY A 181 8.32 -12.84 25.55
CA GLY A 181 7.31 -13.39 26.46
C GLY A 181 5.92 -13.54 25.84
N LYS A 182 4.94 -13.85 26.67
CA LYS A 182 3.55 -14.11 26.25
C LYS A 182 2.59 -12.96 26.51
N ALA A 183 3.02 -11.95 27.26
CA ALA A 183 2.22 -10.75 27.52
C ALA A 183 2.37 -9.78 26.36
N ASP A 184 1.39 -8.93 26.16
CA ASP A 184 1.47 -7.85 25.18
C ASP A 184 2.69 -6.95 25.49
N PRO A 185 3.69 -6.87 24.59
CA PRO A 185 4.92 -6.13 24.84
C PRO A 185 4.73 -4.62 24.87
N LEU A 186 3.64 -4.10 24.31
CA LEU A 186 3.37 -2.69 24.22
C LEU A 186 2.26 -2.19 25.15
N ALA A 187 1.62 -3.06 25.93
CA ALA A 187 0.49 -2.69 26.77
C ALA A 187 0.75 -1.46 27.68
N SER A 188 1.97 -1.38 28.25
CA SER A 188 2.35 -0.23 29.07
C SER A 188 2.80 0.99 28.26
N VAL A 189 3.28 0.79 27.03
CA VAL A 189 3.80 1.86 26.18
C VAL A 189 2.67 2.62 25.51
N ILE A 190 1.68 1.89 24.99
CA ILE A 190 0.54 2.49 24.28
C ILE A 190 -0.43 3.21 25.21
N ALA A 191 -0.45 2.85 26.50
CA ALA A 191 -1.31 3.52 27.48
C ALA A 191 -0.98 5.02 27.64
N ASP A 192 0.29 5.39 27.46
CA ASP A 192 0.80 6.74 27.60
C ASP A 192 1.05 7.43 26.26
N PHE A 193 0.79 6.78 25.14
CA PHE A 193 1.04 7.31 23.81
C PHE A 193 -0.20 8.04 23.27
N GLU A 194 -0.10 9.34 23.10
CA GLU A 194 -1.14 10.12 22.43
C GLU A 194 -1.11 9.88 20.92
N PRO A 195 -2.26 9.50 20.31
CA PRO A 195 -2.37 9.33 18.88
C PRO A 195 -2.08 10.63 18.12
N VAL A 196 -1.55 10.50 16.91
CA VAL A 196 -1.35 11.65 16.02
C VAL A 196 -2.71 12.10 15.47
N ASP A 197 -3.08 13.35 15.69
CA ASP A 197 -4.22 13.99 15.04
C ASP A 197 -3.76 14.66 13.74
N VAL A 198 -3.83 13.92 12.65
CA VAL A 198 -3.40 14.40 11.33
C VAL A 198 -4.33 15.46 10.73
N ASP A 199 -5.54 15.57 11.23
CA ASP A 199 -6.54 16.51 10.69
C ASP A 199 -6.47 17.88 11.37
N ASN A 200 -6.08 17.92 12.64
CA ASN A 200 -6.09 19.14 13.46
C ASN A 200 -4.73 19.51 14.03
N ALA A 201 -3.66 18.82 13.65
CA ALA A 201 -2.32 19.09 14.14
C ALA A 201 -1.88 20.50 13.74
N ALA A 202 -1.44 21.29 14.71
CA ALA A 202 -0.87 22.63 14.46
C ALA A 202 0.47 22.54 13.70
N ASP A 203 1.23 21.48 13.91
CA ASP A 203 2.45 21.13 13.18
C ASP A 203 2.40 19.64 12.81
N LEU A 204 1.85 19.34 11.67
CA LEU A 204 1.72 17.97 11.16
C LEU A 204 3.08 17.29 11.01
N GLN A 205 4.13 18.02 10.62
CA GLN A 205 5.45 17.42 10.43
C GLN A 205 6.05 16.99 11.78
N ALA A 206 5.89 17.76 12.83
CA ALA A 206 6.32 17.38 14.17
C ALA A 206 5.57 16.13 14.66
N GLU A 207 4.27 16.08 14.45
CA GLU A 207 3.44 14.91 14.79
C GLU A 207 3.86 13.67 13.99
N MET A 208 4.11 13.79 12.69
CA MET A 208 4.59 12.67 11.87
C MET A 208 5.98 12.20 12.29
N ASN A 209 6.86 13.10 12.70
CA ASN A 209 8.17 12.73 13.23
C ASN A 209 8.04 11.97 14.55
N ARG A 210 7.22 12.45 15.47
CA ARG A 210 6.93 11.79 16.75
C ARG A 210 6.37 10.36 16.52
N LEU A 211 5.43 10.22 15.60
CA LEU A 211 4.89 8.93 15.21
C LEU A 211 5.96 8.04 14.59
N GLY A 212 6.79 8.57 13.71
CA GLY A 212 7.90 7.84 13.07
C GLY A 212 8.93 7.34 14.09
N GLU A 213 9.26 8.13 15.09
CA GLU A 213 10.13 7.73 16.20
C GLU A 213 9.53 6.55 16.99
N PHE A 214 8.27 6.65 17.37
CA PHE A 214 7.56 5.57 18.06
C PHE A 214 7.57 4.27 17.24
N TRP A 215 7.22 4.35 15.94
CA TRP A 215 7.23 3.19 15.07
C TRP A 215 8.63 2.58 14.91
N SER A 216 9.65 3.41 14.70
CA SER A 216 11.02 2.94 14.53
C SER A 216 11.59 2.30 15.80
N GLN A 217 11.14 2.75 16.97
CA GLN A 217 11.55 2.21 18.25
C GLN A 217 10.94 0.84 18.53
N HIS A 218 9.64 0.69 18.27
CA HIS A 218 8.88 -0.46 18.75
C HIS A 218 8.55 -1.50 17.69
N PHE A 219 8.65 -1.17 16.41
CA PHE A 219 8.24 -2.07 15.33
C PHE A 219 9.32 -2.32 14.31
N VAL A 220 9.20 -3.46 13.65
CA VAL A 220 9.92 -3.80 12.43
C VAL A 220 8.93 -4.20 11.35
N LEU A 221 9.22 -3.81 10.12
CA LEU A 221 8.43 -4.22 8.96
C LEU A 221 9.07 -5.48 8.36
N GLU A 222 8.36 -6.59 8.47
CA GLU A 222 8.80 -7.88 7.93
C GLU A 222 8.15 -8.17 6.60
N ASP A 223 8.92 -8.72 5.67
CA ASP A 223 8.41 -9.31 4.45
C ASP A 223 8.02 -10.77 4.71
N ARG A 224 6.82 -11.13 4.29
CA ARG A 224 6.36 -12.52 4.32
C ARG A 224 5.90 -12.94 2.95
N GLU A 225 6.40 -14.08 2.55
CA GLU A 225 6.06 -14.71 1.29
C GLU A 225 5.15 -15.91 1.56
N THR A 226 4.04 -15.99 0.83
CA THR A 226 3.07 -17.06 0.94
C THR A 226 2.83 -17.66 -0.44
N PRO A 227 3.19 -18.94 -0.68
CA PRO A 227 3.02 -19.57 -1.99
C PRO A 227 1.59 -20.01 -2.28
N VAL A 228 0.71 -19.92 -1.31
CA VAL A 228 -0.70 -20.32 -1.42
C VAL A 228 -1.62 -19.18 -1.00
N ASP A 229 -2.78 -19.14 -1.59
CA ASP A 229 -3.89 -18.27 -1.19
C ASP A 229 -5.00 -19.10 -0.56
N ASN A 230 -5.79 -18.51 0.31
CA ASN A 230 -6.97 -19.14 0.87
C ASN A 230 -8.21 -18.56 0.19
N VAL A 231 -8.83 -19.37 -0.64
CA VAL A 231 -10.05 -18.99 -1.36
C VAL A 231 -11.20 -19.87 -0.87
N ASN A 232 -12.17 -19.27 -0.20
CA ASN A 232 -13.34 -19.95 0.36
C ASN A 232 -12.97 -21.13 1.29
N GLY A 233 -11.92 -20.97 2.10
CA GLY A 233 -11.45 -22.02 3.02
C GLY A 233 -10.65 -23.14 2.35
N GLN A 234 -10.29 -22.99 1.09
CA GLN A 234 -9.41 -23.91 0.37
C GLN A 234 -8.11 -23.23 -0.01
N GLU A 235 -7.00 -23.93 0.16
CA GLU A 235 -5.71 -23.45 -0.32
C GLU A 235 -5.65 -23.52 -1.85
N ALA A 236 -5.36 -22.40 -2.47
CA ALA A 236 -5.10 -22.29 -3.89
C ALA A 236 -3.62 -21.93 -4.10
N VAL A 237 -2.89 -22.77 -4.82
CA VAL A 237 -1.50 -22.48 -5.17
C VAL A 237 -1.47 -21.26 -6.10
N ILE A 238 -0.66 -20.28 -5.73
CA ILE A 238 -0.45 -19.09 -6.56
C ILE A 238 0.40 -19.51 -7.74
N SER A 239 -0.16 -19.44 -8.94
CA SER A 239 0.52 -19.80 -10.19
C SER A 239 0.05 -18.88 -11.30
N TRP A 240 0.90 -17.93 -11.66
CA TRP A 240 0.63 -17.02 -12.76
C TRP A 240 1.04 -17.66 -14.09
N GLN A 241 0.24 -17.45 -15.13
CA GLN A 241 0.49 -17.93 -16.48
C GLN A 241 0.47 -16.76 -17.45
N GLU A 242 1.31 -16.76 -18.46
CA GLU A 242 1.43 -15.67 -19.44
C GLU A 242 0.15 -15.36 -20.19
N ASN A 243 -0.64 -16.41 -20.51
CA ASN A 243 -1.92 -16.22 -21.15
C ASN A 243 -2.93 -15.42 -20.30
N TYR A 244 -2.63 -15.16 -19.02
CA TYR A 244 -3.46 -14.32 -18.16
C TYR A 244 -3.40 -12.83 -18.52
N TYR A 245 -2.43 -12.41 -19.33
CA TYR A 245 -2.48 -11.08 -19.96
C TYR A 245 -3.60 -10.97 -21.01
N LEU A 246 -4.13 -12.07 -21.47
CA LEU A 246 -5.21 -12.10 -22.45
C LEU A 246 -6.52 -12.46 -21.74
N SER A 247 -7.52 -11.61 -21.83
CA SER A 247 -8.86 -11.97 -21.42
C SER A 247 -9.43 -12.99 -22.40
N GLY A 248 -9.65 -14.22 -21.94
CA GLY A 248 -10.35 -15.22 -22.73
C GLY A 248 -11.78 -14.78 -23.02
N LEU A 249 -12.27 -15.07 -24.21
CA LEU A 249 -13.70 -14.97 -24.49
C LEU A 249 -14.43 -16.08 -23.72
N PRO A 250 -15.59 -15.80 -23.11
CA PRO A 250 -16.43 -16.85 -22.52
C PRO A 250 -16.75 -17.92 -23.55
N SER A 251 -16.75 -19.20 -23.13
CA SER A 251 -16.98 -20.35 -24.03
C SER A 251 -18.32 -20.30 -24.75
N ASN A 252 -19.28 -19.53 -24.28
CA ASN A 252 -20.58 -19.32 -24.90
C ASN A 252 -20.58 -18.26 -26.01
N VAL A 253 -19.44 -17.61 -26.27
CA VAL A 253 -19.25 -16.63 -27.35
C VAL A 253 -18.48 -17.22 -28.52
N LEU A 254 -17.90 -18.41 -28.34
CA LEU A 254 -17.26 -19.22 -29.37
C LEU A 254 -18.23 -20.30 -29.88
#